data_4108e6485766f4f1baad76dccd10d183
#
_entry.id   4108e6485766f4f1baad76dccd10d183
#
_cell.length_a   1.000
_cell.length_b   1.000
_cell.length_c   1.000
_cell.angle_alpha   90.00
_cell.angle_beta   90.00
_cell.angle_gamma   90.00
#
_symmetry.space_group_name_H-M   'P 1'
#
loop_
_entity.id
_entity.type
_entity.pdbx_description
1 polymer ?
#
loop_
_entity_poly.entity_id
_entity_poly.type
_entity_poly.pdbx_seq_one_letter_code
_entity_poly.pdbx_strand_id
1 'polypeptide(L)'
;AIFDRAAEKVCRGCALCSYCWEKEYQRTYTALNDATAALLRRGQGRGEDFPSYFSERCIHFSSFLSAVNGELRAYLLRRQYRRLLEDDRAKAASQYAQLSELMQSAADGALRPVSTQPVHSYEIGLSLRPKRGERVSGDSAAHFETEDGTLCLLLSDGMGCGEAAQRESSMAAR
;
A
#
# COMPACT_ATOMS: atom_id res chain seq x y z
N ALA A 1 -2.50 -5.50 -25.00
CA ALA A 1 -3.38 -6.52 -24.44
C ALA A 1 -2.62 -7.82 -24.13
N ILE A 2 -3.23 -8.75 -23.38
CA ILE A 2 -2.58 -10.03 -22.97
C ILE A 2 -2.31 -10.87 -24.20
N PHE A 3 -3.32 -11.03 -25.04
CA PHE A 3 -3.23 -11.87 -26.25
C PHE A 3 -2.27 -11.33 -27.31
N ASP A 4 -2.18 -10.01 -27.47
CA ASP A 4 -1.27 -9.41 -28.45
C ASP A 4 0.19 -9.75 -28.11
N ARG A 5 0.56 -9.65 -26.82
CA ARG A 5 1.89 -9.98 -26.34
C ARG A 5 2.18 -11.49 -26.45
N ALA A 6 1.18 -12.33 -26.17
CA ALA A 6 1.32 -13.77 -26.34
C ALA A 6 1.48 -14.14 -27.84
N ALA A 7 0.68 -13.52 -28.70
CA ALA A 7 0.78 -13.69 -30.16
C ALA A 7 2.13 -13.20 -30.70
N GLU A 8 2.61 -12.07 -30.22
CA GLU A 8 3.93 -11.55 -30.60
C GLU A 8 5.06 -12.55 -30.28
N LYS A 9 4.97 -13.24 -29.14
CA LYS A 9 5.96 -14.22 -28.69
C LYS A 9 5.91 -15.54 -29.49
N VAL A 10 4.73 -15.98 -29.88
CA VAL A 10 4.51 -17.32 -30.42
C VAL A 10 4.12 -17.31 -31.90
N CYS A 11 3.26 -16.38 -32.32
CA CYS A 11 2.71 -16.38 -33.65
C CYS A 11 3.64 -15.72 -34.71
N ARG A 12 4.56 -14.85 -34.29
CA ARG A 12 5.47 -14.14 -35.23
C ARG A 12 6.27 -15.08 -36.14
N GLY A 13 6.67 -16.24 -35.61
CA GLY A 13 7.42 -17.27 -36.37
C GLY A 13 6.55 -18.45 -36.85
N CYS A 14 5.23 -18.39 -36.69
CA CYS A 14 4.32 -19.47 -37.01
C CYS A 14 3.94 -19.44 -38.49
N ALA A 15 3.99 -20.60 -39.19
CA ALA A 15 3.58 -20.72 -40.58
C ALA A 15 2.13 -20.35 -40.84
N LEU A 16 1.25 -20.43 -39.82
CA LEU A 16 -0.16 -20.06 -39.91
C LEU A 16 -0.44 -18.62 -39.45
N CYS A 17 0.57 -17.80 -39.21
CA CYS A 17 0.39 -16.44 -38.65
C CYS A 17 -0.58 -15.62 -39.52
N SER A 18 -0.27 -15.42 -40.82
CA SER A 18 -1.12 -14.66 -41.75
C SER A 18 -2.49 -15.26 -41.90
N TYR A 19 -2.60 -16.59 -41.88
CA TYR A 19 -3.92 -17.24 -41.93
C TYR A 19 -4.76 -16.89 -40.71
N CYS A 20 -4.21 -16.98 -39.50
CA CYS A 20 -4.94 -16.73 -38.27
C CYS A 20 -5.27 -15.24 -38.07
N TRP A 21 -4.32 -14.34 -38.38
CA TRP A 21 -4.41 -12.91 -38.02
C TRP A 21 -4.83 -12.01 -39.19
N GLU A 22 -4.92 -12.54 -40.43
CA GLU A 22 -5.41 -11.78 -41.59
C GLU A 22 -6.69 -12.42 -42.15
N LYS A 23 -6.61 -13.70 -42.59
CA LYS A 23 -7.73 -14.37 -43.22
C LYS A 23 -8.85 -14.76 -42.27
N GLU A 24 -8.51 -15.33 -41.12
CA GLU A 24 -9.44 -15.80 -40.10
C GLU A 24 -9.43 -14.90 -38.86
N TYR A 25 -9.13 -13.63 -39.05
CA TYR A 25 -9.01 -12.65 -37.95
C TYR A 25 -10.23 -12.63 -37.04
N GLN A 26 -11.43 -12.54 -37.62
CA GLN A 26 -12.68 -12.45 -36.85
C GLN A 26 -12.90 -13.68 -35.95
N ARG A 27 -12.66 -14.87 -36.48
CA ARG A 27 -12.79 -16.13 -35.70
C ARG A 27 -11.73 -16.24 -34.63
N THR A 28 -10.50 -15.82 -34.92
CA THR A 28 -9.42 -15.77 -33.96
C THR A 28 -9.74 -14.78 -32.84
N TYR A 29 -10.16 -13.57 -33.17
CA TYR A 29 -10.54 -12.53 -32.22
C TYR A 29 -11.70 -12.98 -31.30
N THR A 30 -12.76 -13.57 -31.88
CA THR A 30 -13.90 -14.09 -31.12
C THR A 30 -13.46 -15.17 -30.11
N ALA A 31 -12.65 -16.13 -30.54
CA ALA A 31 -12.14 -17.18 -29.65
C ALA A 31 -11.35 -16.62 -28.45
N LEU A 32 -10.52 -15.61 -28.68
CA LEU A 32 -9.74 -14.96 -27.63
C LEU A 32 -10.62 -14.10 -26.70
N ASN A 33 -11.60 -13.40 -27.27
CA ASN A 33 -12.54 -12.59 -26.51
C ASN A 33 -13.40 -13.46 -25.59
N ASP A 34 -13.94 -14.57 -26.09
CA ASP A 34 -14.76 -15.49 -25.32
C ASP A 34 -14.00 -16.11 -24.14
N ALA A 35 -12.70 -16.42 -24.34
CA ALA A 35 -11.84 -16.92 -23.30
C ALA A 35 -11.54 -15.88 -22.19
N THR A 36 -11.58 -14.58 -22.51
CA THR A 36 -11.09 -13.50 -21.64
C THR A 36 -11.73 -13.51 -20.26
N ALA A 37 -13.05 -13.65 -20.16
CA ALA A 37 -13.77 -13.59 -18.89
C ALA A 37 -13.37 -14.74 -17.95
N ALA A 38 -13.19 -15.95 -18.48
CA ALA A 38 -12.78 -17.13 -17.74
C ALA A 38 -11.33 -16.98 -17.24
N LEU A 39 -10.42 -16.50 -18.10
CA LEU A 39 -9.02 -16.25 -17.76
C LEU A 39 -8.87 -15.22 -16.62
N LEU A 40 -9.55 -14.10 -16.74
CA LEU A 40 -9.47 -13.02 -15.72
C LEU A 40 -10.08 -13.44 -14.38
N ARG A 41 -11.15 -14.21 -14.40
CA ARG A 41 -11.81 -14.69 -13.18
C ARG A 41 -10.96 -15.70 -12.41
N ARG A 42 -10.33 -16.66 -13.12
CA ARG A 42 -9.49 -17.70 -12.51
C ARG A 42 -8.05 -17.30 -12.30
N GLY A 43 -7.57 -16.29 -13.00
CA GLY A 43 -6.15 -15.92 -12.99
C GLY A 43 -5.25 -16.89 -13.78
N GLN A 44 -5.85 -17.86 -14.47
CA GLN A 44 -5.17 -18.86 -15.27
C GLN A 44 -6.06 -19.31 -16.43
N GLY A 45 -5.49 -19.37 -17.63
CA GLY A 45 -6.13 -19.94 -18.82
C GLY A 45 -5.91 -21.44 -18.90
N ARG A 46 -6.94 -22.14 -19.36
CA ARG A 46 -6.93 -23.58 -19.65
C ARG A 46 -7.32 -23.83 -21.10
N GLY A 47 -7.00 -24.99 -21.62
CA GLY A 47 -7.37 -25.37 -23.00
C GLY A 47 -8.87 -25.32 -23.25
N GLU A 48 -9.67 -25.70 -22.28
CA GLU A 48 -11.14 -25.71 -22.30
C GLU A 48 -11.79 -24.30 -22.37
N ASP A 49 -11.02 -23.25 -22.12
CA ASP A 49 -11.52 -21.86 -22.22
C ASP A 49 -11.58 -21.38 -23.67
N PHE A 50 -10.90 -22.08 -24.56
CA PHE A 50 -10.83 -21.74 -25.97
C PHE A 50 -11.72 -22.70 -26.78
N PRO A 51 -12.47 -22.19 -27.77
CA PRO A 51 -13.25 -23.07 -28.65
C PRO A 51 -12.37 -24.10 -29.34
N SER A 52 -12.91 -25.34 -29.54
CA SER A 52 -12.19 -26.45 -30.17
C SER A 52 -11.63 -26.09 -31.57
N TYR A 53 -12.40 -25.36 -32.37
CA TYR A 53 -11.95 -24.89 -33.67
C TYR A 53 -10.69 -24.01 -33.63
N PHE A 54 -10.43 -23.32 -32.53
CA PHE A 54 -9.22 -22.52 -32.33
C PHE A 54 -8.07 -23.39 -31.82
N SER A 55 -8.30 -24.18 -30.77
CA SER A 55 -7.28 -25.03 -30.17
C SER A 55 -6.74 -26.11 -31.11
N GLU A 56 -7.60 -26.71 -31.92
CA GLU A 56 -7.24 -27.73 -32.93
C GLU A 56 -6.50 -27.12 -34.14
N ARG A 57 -6.89 -25.92 -34.55
CA ARG A 57 -6.22 -25.22 -35.66
C ARG A 57 -4.84 -24.72 -35.28
N CYS A 58 -4.63 -24.31 -34.04
CA CYS A 58 -3.39 -23.69 -33.60
C CYS A 58 -2.30 -24.73 -33.37
N ILE A 59 -1.37 -24.86 -34.32
CA ILE A 59 -0.25 -25.85 -34.27
C ILE A 59 0.70 -25.61 -33.07
N HIS A 60 0.69 -24.42 -32.47
CA HIS A 60 1.48 -24.07 -31.29
C HIS A 60 0.60 -23.75 -30.09
N PHE A 61 -0.59 -24.38 -29.95
CA PHE A 61 -1.57 -24.05 -28.96
C PHE A 61 -1.03 -24.10 -27.52
N SER A 62 -0.28 -25.14 -27.17
CA SER A 62 0.31 -25.27 -25.83
C SER A 62 1.29 -24.15 -25.50
N SER A 63 2.13 -23.77 -26.45
CA SER A 63 3.07 -22.65 -26.31
C SER A 63 2.33 -21.31 -26.22
N PHE A 64 1.29 -21.14 -27.03
CA PHE A 64 0.42 -19.96 -27.00
C PHE A 64 -0.31 -19.83 -25.64
N LEU A 65 -0.89 -20.90 -25.15
CA LEU A 65 -1.55 -20.94 -23.83
C LEU A 65 -0.56 -20.63 -22.69
N SER A 66 0.65 -21.18 -22.77
CA SER A 66 1.72 -20.86 -21.81
C SER A 66 2.09 -19.37 -21.83
N ALA A 67 2.24 -18.79 -23.02
CA ALA A 67 2.52 -17.37 -23.20
C ALA A 67 1.37 -16.49 -22.67
N VAL A 68 0.12 -16.85 -22.95
CA VAL A 68 -1.08 -16.19 -22.42
C VAL A 68 -1.07 -16.21 -20.90
N ASN A 69 -0.79 -17.35 -20.28
CA ASN A 69 -0.71 -17.49 -18.82
C ASN A 69 0.41 -16.63 -18.21
N GLY A 70 1.54 -16.53 -18.88
CA GLY A 70 2.64 -15.64 -18.48
C GLY A 70 2.24 -14.17 -18.49
N GLU A 71 1.60 -13.72 -19.58
CA GLU A 71 1.12 -12.33 -19.72
C GLU A 71 -0.03 -12.02 -18.77
N LEU A 72 -0.92 -12.98 -18.52
CA LEU A 72 -2.02 -12.85 -17.58
C LEU A 72 -1.49 -12.64 -16.15
N ARG A 73 -0.52 -13.43 -15.69
CA ARG A 73 0.12 -13.25 -14.39
C ARG A 73 0.76 -11.87 -14.27
N ALA A 74 1.51 -11.46 -15.29
CA ALA A 74 2.12 -10.13 -15.31
C ALA A 74 1.08 -9.01 -15.30
N TYR A 75 -0.05 -9.18 -15.97
CA TYR A 75 -1.16 -8.23 -15.96
C TYR A 75 -1.82 -8.13 -14.57
N LEU A 76 -2.13 -9.27 -13.95
CA LEU A 76 -2.76 -9.31 -12.63
C LEU A 76 -1.84 -8.72 -11.55
N LEU A 77 -0.55 -9.02 -11.61
CA LEU A 77 0.44 -8.44 -10.70
C LEU A 77 0.51 -6.92 -10.85
N ARG A 78 0.62 -6.39 -12.09
CA ARG A 78 0.60 -4.94 -12.32
C ARG A 78 -0.68 -4.28 -11.83
N ARG A 79 -1.83 -4.95 -11.99
CA ARG A 79 -3.13 -4.46 -11.49
C ARG A 79 -3.16 -4.41 -9.96
N GLN A 80 -2.61 -5.43 -9.29
CA GLN A 80 -2.49 -5.47 -7.83
C GLN A 80 -1.58 -4.35 -7.31
N TYR A 81 -0.39 -4.19 -7.91
CA TYR A 81 0.54 -3.11 -7.54
C TYR A 81 -0.08 -1.72 -7.72
N ARG A 82 -0.82 -1.51 -8.80
CA ARG A 82 -1.49 -0.22 -9.02
C ARG A 82 -2.48 0.09 -7.91
N ARG A 83 -3.30 -0.89 -7.51
CA ARG A 83 -4.24 -0.72 -6.39
C ARG A 83 -3.53 -0.41 -5.08
N LEU A 84 -2.47 -1.14 -4.75
CA LEU A 84 -1.67 -0.88 -3.55
C LEU A 84 -1.11 0.54 -3.54
N LEU A 85 -0.56 1.00 -4.68
CA LEU A 85 -0.05 2.37 -4.81
C LEU A 85 -1.16 3.44 -4.69
N GLU A 86 -2.35 3.17 -5.21
CA GLU A 86 -3.51 4.06 -5.06
C GLU A 86 -3.95 4.14 -3.60
N ASP A 87 -4.03 3.00 -2.91
CA ASP A 87 -4.37 2.92 -1.48
C ASP A 87 -3.33 3.63 -0.61
N ASP A 88 -2.03 3.43 -0.88
CA ASP A 88 -0.96 4.08 -0.13
C ASP A 88 -0.94 5.59 -0.35
N ARG A 89 -1.20 6.05 -1.58
CA ARG A 89 -1.35 7.48 -1.87
C ARG A 89 -2.54 8.09 -1.13
N ALA A 90 -3.67 7.39 -1.09
CA ALA A 90 -4.85 7.85 -0.36
C ALA A 90 -4.59 7.96 1.15
N LYS A 91 -3.89 6.97 1.73
CA LYS A 91 -3.47 7.00 3.15
C LYS A 91 -2.53 8.17 3.42
N ALA A 92 -1.50 8.36 2.59
CA ALA A 92 -0.57 9.47 2.73
C ALA A 92 -1.29 10.82 2.64
N ALA A 93 -2.18 10.99 1.67
CA ALA A 93 -2.97 12.22 1.53
C ALA A 93 -3.82 12.50 2.78
N SER A 94 -4.45 11.47 3.36
CA SER A 94 -5.21 11.59 4.60
C SER A 94 -4.32 12.02 5.79
N GLN A 95 -3.12 11.44 5.91
CA GLN A 95 -2.17 11.81 6.96
C GLN A 95 -1.69 13.26 6.82
N TYR A 96 -1.41 13.71 5.60
CA TYR A 96 -1.04 15.11 5.35
C TYR A 96 -2.18 16.08 5.65
N ALA A 97 -3.43 15.71 5.34
CA ALA A 97 -4.59 16.52 5.70
C ALA A 97 -4.73 16.67 7.21
N GLN A 98 -4.61 15.58 7.96
CA GLN A 98 -4.65 15.62 9.43
C GLN A 98 -3.51 16.46 10.02
N LEU A 99 -2.30 16.33 9.49
CA LEU A 99 -1.17 17.16 9.92
C LEU A 99 -1.43 18.65 9.64
N SER A 100 -2.00 18.97 8.48
CA SER A 100 -2.37 20.34 8.13
C SER A 100 -3.40 20.93 9.09
N GLU A 101 -4.42 20.15 9.47
CA GLU A 101 -5.41 20.58 10.48
C GLU A 101 -4.78 20.83 11.85
N LEU A 102 -3.87 19.96 12.28
CA LEU A 102 -3.14 20.13 13.54
C LEU A 102 -2.28 21.39 13.53
N MET A 103 -1.55 21.62 12.44
CA MET A 103 -0.74 22.83 12.28
C MET A 103 -1.59 24.10 12.25
N GLN A 104 -2.74 24.07 11.58
CA GLN A 104 -3.68 25.20 11.56
C GLN A 104 -4.23 25.48 12.95
N SER A 105 -4.66 24.44 13.68
CA SER A 105 -5.15 24.56 15.05
C SER A 105 -4.09 25.12 16.00
N ALA A 106 -2.84 24.69 15.86
CA ALA A 106 -1.72 25.22 16.64
C ALA A 106 -1.46 26.69 16.31
N ALA A 107 -1.49 27.09 15.03
CA ALA A 107 -1.32 28.47 14.61
C ALA A 107 -2.45 29.36 15.13
N ASP A 108 -3.71 28.89 15.07
CA ASP A 108 -4.86 29.63 15.58
C ASP A 108 -4.80 29.77 17.13
N GLY A 109 -4.26 28.74 17.79
CA GLY A 109 -3.99 28.80 19.25
C GLY A 109 -2.92 29.86 19.61
N ALA A 110 -1.85 29.91 18.81
CA ALA A 110 -0.76 30.87 19.03
C ALA A 110 -1.16 32.35 18.75
N LEU A 111 -2.18 32.55 17.91
CA LEU A 111 -2.70 33.88 17.58
C LEU A 111 -3.76 34.39 18.58
N ARG A 112 -4.21 33.54 19.49
CA ARG A 112 -5.14 33.99 20.54
C ARG A 112 -4.43 34.95 21.48
N PRO A 113 -5.02 36.13 21.77
CA PRO A 113 -4.46 37.04 22.76
C PRO A 113 -4.37 36.31 24.10
N VAL A 114 -3.19 36.36 24.72
CA VAL A 114 -3.00 35.81 26.07
C VAL A 114 -4.04 36.39 27.00
N SER A 115 -5.04 35.59 27.33
CA SER A 115 -6.01 35.99 28.36
C SER A 115 -5.24 36.05 29.66
N THR A 116 -5.25 37.22 30.33
CA THR A 116 -4.78 37.37 31.70
C THR A 116 -5.78 36.67 32.64
N GLN A 117 -5.92 35.36 32.52
CA GLN A 117 -6.69 34.54 33.43
C GLN A 117 -5.89 34.29 34.72
N PRO A 118 -6.57 34.08 35.84
CA PRO A 118 -5.90 33.90 37.13
C PRO A 118 -4.93 32.71 37.05
N VAL A 119 -3.75 32.93 37.64
CA VAL A 119 -2.72 31.90 37.80
C VAL A 119 -3.35 30.68 38.48
N HIS A 120 -3.59 29.62 37.72
CA HIS A 120 -4.02 28.35 38.31
C HIS A 120 -2.82 27.72 39.00
N SER A 121 -2.94 27.43 40.32
CA SER A 121 -1.96 26.59 40.99
C SER A 121 -2.26 25.12 40.68
N TYR A 122 -1.25 24.38 40.36
CA TYR A 122 -1.35 22.94 40.06
C TYR A 122 -0.24 22.18 40.78
N GLU A 123 -0.53 20.95 41.14
CA GLU A 123 0.45 19.99 41.63
C GLU A 123 0.61 18.89 40.63
N ILE A 124 1.85 18.53 40.32
CA ILE A 124 2.17 17.46 39.33
C ILE A 124 2.70 16.27 40.08
N GLY A 125 2.04 15.13 39.91
CA GLY A 125 2.52 13.83 40.36
C GLY A 125 2.98 12.97 39.17
N LEU A 126 4.22 12.53 39.16
CA LEU A 126 4.75 11.61 38.20
C LEU A 126 5.05 10.25 38.85
N SER A 127 4.58 9.17 38.24
CA SER A 127 4.85 7.82 38.71
C SER A 127 5.19 6.93 37.50
N LEU A 128 6.43 6.49 37.44
CA LEU A 128 6.91 5.56 36.42
C LEU A 128 7.20 4.21 37.08
N ARG A 129 6.69 3.12 36.51
CA ARG A 129 6.88 1.78 37.04
C ARG A 129 7.64 0.91 36.02
N PRO A 130 8.78 0.32 36.39
CA PRO A 130 9.45 -0.62 35.52
C PRO A 130 8.59 -1.87 35.28
N LYS A 131 8.73 -2.46 34.10
CA LYS A 131 8.17 -3.77 33.79
C LYS A 131 8.77 -4.82 34.72
N ARG A 132 7.99 -5.86 35.02
CA ARG A 132 8.44 -6.95 35.90
C ARG A 132 9.76 -7.54 35.38
N GLY A 133 10.81 -7.50 36.23
CA GLY A 133 12.14 -7.98 35.90
C GLY A 133 13.10 -6.89 35.42
N GLU A 134 12.64 -5.68 35.19
CA GLU A 134 13.43 -4.53 34.80
C GLU A 134 13.75 -3.63 36.03
N ARG A 135 14.87 -2.92 35.99
CA ARG A 135 15.28 -1.99 37.06
C ARG A 135 14.70 -0.59 36.84
N VAL A 136 14.45 -0.24 35.60
CA VAL A 136 13.98 1.09 35.18
C VAL A 136 12.78 0.97 34.23
N SER A 137 11.93 1.98 34.22
CA SER A 137 10.86 2.09 33.21
C SER A 137 11.47 2.45 31.86
N GLY A 138 10.97 1.85 30.78
CA GLY A 138 11.27 2.27 29.41
C GLY A 138 10.67 3.63 29.07
N ASP A 139 9.63 4.06 29.80
CA ASP A 139 8.95 5.32 29.58
C ASP A 139 9.63 6.46 30.32
N SER A 140 9.52 7.66 29.79
CA SER A 140 9.99 8.90 30.41
C SER A 140 8.87 9.95 30.41
N ALA A 141 8.82 10.75 31.46
CA ALA A 141 7.90 11.85 31.58
C ALA A 141 8.66 13.11 31.97
N ALA A 142 8.22 14.24 31.43
CA ALA A 142 8.73 15.56 31.79
C ALA A 142 7.59 16.56 31.89
N HIS A 143 7.82 17.64 32.59
CA HIS A 143 6.92 18.78 32.59
C HIS A 143 7.72 20.08 32.60
N PHE A 144 7.18 21.09 31.99
CA PHE A 144 7.73 22.45 32.01
C PHE A 144 6.61 23.47 31.83
N GLU A 145 6.87 24.66 32.24
CA GLU A 145 5.99 25.80 32.04
C GLU A 145 6.64 26.76 31.06
N THR A 146 5.87 27.22 30.09
CA THR A 146 6.32 28.21 29.12
C THR A 146 6.24 29.61 29.69
N GLU A 147 6.91 30.60 29.08
CA GLU A 147 6.92 32.00 29.56
C GLU A 147 5.52 32.64 29.60
N ASP A 148 4.59 32.13 28.81
CA ASP A 148 3.19 32.57 28.81
C ASP A 148 2.31 31.86 29.88
N GLY A 149 2.91 31.04 30.74
CA GLY A 149 2.22 30.30 31.80
C GLY A 149 1.50 29.03 31.33
N THR A 150 1.78 28.55 30.14
CA THR A 150 1.22 27.28 29.66
C THR A 150 1.99 26.10 30.27
N LEU A 151 1.29 25.21 30.99
CA LEU A 151 1.86 23.97 31.48
C LEU A 151 1.92 22.93 30.36
N CYS A 152 3.10 22.45 30.11
CA CYS A 152 3.36 21.33 29.19
C CYS A 152 3.68 20.06 29.95
N LEU A 153 2.95 18.98 29.66
CA LEU A 153 3.20 17.65 30.20
C LEU A 153 3.62 16.77 29.01
N LEU A 154 4.76 16.13 29.12
CA LEU A 154 5.29 15.24 28.11
C LEU A 154 5.40 13.84 28.68
N LEU A 155 4.89 12.87 27.94
CA LEU A 155 5.05 11.45 28.21
C LEU A 155 5.64 10.80 26.93
N SER A 156 6.76 10.12 27.10
CA SER A 156 7.44 9.41 26.01
C SER A 156 7.53 7.94 26.34
N ASP A 157 6.98 7.09 25.48
CA ASP A 157 7.07 5.63 25.55
C ASP A 157 8.31 5.17 24.74
N GLY A 158 9.21 4.43 25.39
CA GLY A 158 10.40 3.88 24.77
C GLY A 158 10.14 2.51 24.17
N MET A 159 10.63 2.27 22.95
CA MET A 159 10.48 0.96 22.31
C MET A 159 11.26 -0.12 23.05
N GLY A 160 10.57 -1.15 23.53
CA GLY A 160 11.16 -2.28 24.23
C GLY A 160 11.03 -2.19 25.74
N CYS A 161 12.11 -2.45 26.50
CA CYS A 161 12.11 -2.41 27.95
C CYS A 161 13.52 -2.10 28.54
N GLY A 162 13.56 -1.69 29.78
CA GLY A 162 14.78 -1.43 30.53
C GLY A 162 15.56 -0.19 30.07
N GLU A 163 16.86 -0.17 30.32
CA GLU A 163 17.72 1.00 30.12
C GLU A 163 17.81 1.50 28.67
N ALA A 164 17.67 0.60 27.67
CA ALA A 164 17.74 1.00 26.29
C ALA A 164 16.49 1.83 25.89
N ALA A 165 15.31 1.33 26.22
CA ALA A 165 14.05 2.02 26.01
C ALA A 165 14.00 3.34 26.79
N GLN A 166 14.49 3.35 28.04
CA GLN A 166 14.57 4.57 28.85
C GLN A 166 15.46 5.64 28.20
N ARG A 167 16.58 5.25 27.61
CA ARG A 167 17.45 6.21 26.90
C ARG A 167 16.73 6.86 25.72
N GLU A 168 16.03 6.08 24.90
CA GLU A 168 15.26 6.59 23.77
C GLU A 168 14.16 7.55 24.23
N SER A 169 13.33 7.14 25.19
CA SER A 169 12.25 7.95 25.70
C SER A 169 12.75 9.25 26.38
N SER A 170 13.88 9.18 27.10
CA SER A 170 14.49 10.34 27.76
C SER A 170 15.08 11.34 26.74
N MET A 171 15.54 10.88 25.58
CA MET A 171 16.01 11.76 24.50
C MET A 171 14.87 12.52 23.85
N ALA A 172 13.70 11.90 23.75
CA ALA A 172 12.51 12.54 23.20
C ALA A 172 11.86 13.52 24.21
N ALA A 173 12.12 13.35 25.52
CA ALA A 173 11.58 14.17 26.59
C ALA A 173 12.48 15.35 27.02
N ARG A 174 13.56 15.62 26.30
CA ARG A 174 14.47 16.75 26.49
C ARG A 174 14.18 17.86 25.51
#